data_1133c1de782f0d1055060541e7976820
#
_entry.id   1133c1de782f0d1055060541e7976820
#
_cell.length_a   1.000
_cell.length_b   1.000
_cell.length_c   1.000
_cell.angle_alpha   90.00
_cell.angle_beta   90.00
_cell.angle_gamma   90.00
#
_symmetry.space_group_name_H-M   'P 1'
#
loop_
_entity.id
_entity.type
_entity.pdbx_description
1 polymer ?
#
loop_
_entity_poly.entity_id
_entity_poly.type
_entity_poly.pdbx_seq_one_letter_code
_entity_poly.pdbx_strand_id
1 'polypeptide(L)'
;MAQNHIRSAATRNGRNGRNGSNGTAEKRAPGRPRSEESRQSILRSTLKLLKQEGGFPDLSIEAIAADANVGKTTVYRWWPTKAALVADAFSASAEQELQFPDTGSVQTDMSLQMRRLIRVFRSNRGKVVAALLAGGQSDPELIEAFRERFLWPRRRQAYLTLKRGIERGELPPDSDLDLILDCLYGPIYMRFLIRHDKLDESFADEICDLVLKDLATKASR
;
A
#
# COMPACT_ATOMS: atom_id res chain seq x y z
N MET A 1 -49.87 -50.80 -17.58
CA MET A 1 -51.26 -50.60 -17.95
C MET A 1 -51.35 -49.20 -18.48
N ALA A 2 -51.38 -49.11 -19.76
CA ALA A 2 -52.45 -48.71 -20.68
C ALA A 2 -52.54 -47.20 -20.79
N GLN A 3 -52.08 -46.65 -21.88
CA GLN A 3 -52.73 -46.42 -23.22
C GLN A 3 -53.51 -45.12 -23.22
N ASN A 4 -53.06 -44.16 -24.04
CA ASN A 4 -53.46 -43.87 -25.43
C ASN A 4 -54.56 -42.82 -25.54
N HIS A 5 -54.48 -41.74 -26.31
CA HIS A 5 -54.93 -41.48 -27.68
C HIS A 5 -54.78 -39.98 -28.00
N ILE A 6 -54.00 -39.52 -28.97
CA ILE A 6 -54.20 -39.38 -30.45
C ILE A 6 -55.42 -38.52 -30.84
N ARG A 7 -55.14 -37.38 -31.52
CA ARG A 7 -55.58 -36.88 -32.86
C ARG A 7 -55.61 -35.36 -32.87
N SER A 8 -54.89 -34.69 -33.70
CA SER A 8 -54.84 -34.51 -35.14
C SER A 8 -55.76 -33.37 -35.66
N ALA A 9 -55.17 -32.47 -36.37
CA ALA A 9 -55.48 -31.82 -37.64
C ALA A 9 -55.23 -30.30 -37.59
N ALA A 10 -54.19 -29.80 -38.21
CA ALA A 10 -54.03 -29.31 -39.60
C ALA A 10 -54.97 -28.13 -39.99
N THR A 11 -54.48 -26.97 -40.32
CA THR A 11 -54.18 -26.44 -41.64
C THR A 11 -54.07 -24.90 -41.69
N ARG A 12 -53.03 -24.43 -42.39
CA ARG A 12 -52.92 -23.29 -43.34
C ARG A 12 -52.73 -21.87 -42.93
N ASN A 13 -51.55 -21.42 -43.30
CA ASN A 13 -51.23 -20.31 -44.23
C ASN A 13 -51.40 -18.85 -43.77
N GLY A 14 -50.26 -18.14 -43.87
CA GLY A 14 -50.18 -16.67 -43.98
C GLY A 14 -48.76 -16.12 -43.90
N ARG A 15 -48.08 -15.99 -45.04
CA ARG A 15 -46.87 -15.21 -45.25
C ARG A 15 -46.97 -13.81 -44.65
N ASN A 16 -46.01 -13.33 -43.93
CA ASN A 16 -45.30 -12.12 -44.37
C ASN A 16 -44.02 -11.93 -43.54
N GLY A 17 -42.93 -11.71 -44.25
CA GLY A 17 -41.64 -11.44 -43.70
C GLY A 17 -41.53 -10.02 -43.16
N ARG A 18 -40.68 -9.87 -42.17
CA ARG A 18 -39.85 -8.65 -41.93
C ARG A 18 -38.60 -9.03 -41.22
N ASN A 19 -37.50 -8.77 -41.89
CA ASN A 19 -36.12 -8.69 -41.43
C ASN A 19 -36.06 -7.97 -40.06
N GLY A 20 -35.50 -8.61 -39.06
CA GLY A 20 -35.09 -8.03 -37.78
C GLY A 20 -33.70 -8.52 -37.48
N SER A 21 -32.72 -7.72 -37.81
CA SER A 21 -31.31 -7.91 -37.48
C SER A 21 -31.14 -8.18 -35.97
N ASN A 22 -30.81 -9.42 -35.64
CA ASN A 22 -30.45 -9.83 -34.28
C ASN A 22 -29.03 -9.32 -34.02
N GLY A 23 -28.93 -8.06 -33.53
CA GLY A 23 -27.71 -7.54 -32.94
C GLY A 23 -27.43 -8.29 -31.63
N THR A 24 -26.49 -9.21 -31.69
CA THR A 24 -25.88 -9.81 -30.51
C THR A 24 -25.30 -8.68 -29.66
N ALA A 25 -26.05 -8.26 -28.64
CA ALA A 25 -25.50 -7.42 -27.57
C ALA A 25 -24.40 -8.22 -26.86
N GLU A 26 -23.14 -7.94 -27.19
CA GLU A 26 -22.00 -8.39 -26.40
C GLU A 26 -22.25 -7.98 -24.94
N LYS A 27 -22.46 -8.95 -24.09
CA LYS A 27 -22.46 -8.76 -22.63
C LYS A 27 -21.09 -8.25 -22.23
N ARG A 28 -20.99 -6.93 -22.03
CA ARG A 28 -19.80 -6.31 -21.45
C ARG A 28 -19.48 -7.02 -20.14
N ALA A 29 -18.31 -7.59 -20.06
CA ALA A 29 -17.80 -8.22 -18.84
C ALA A 29 -17.83 -7.24 -17.66
N PRO A 30 -18.19 -7.69 -16.42
CA PRO A 30 -18.36 -6.79 -15.29
C PRO A 30 -17.04 -6.21 -14.81
N GLY A 31 -16.89 -4.88 -14.96
CA GLY A 31 -16.43 -4.01 -13.90
C GLY A 31 -14.98 -3.98 -13.44
N ARG A 32 -14.00 -4.66 -14.04
CA ARG A 32 -12.62 -4.64 -13.52
C ARG A 32 -11.83 -3.35 -13.85
N PRO A 33 -11.85 -2.75 -15.07
CA PRO A 33 -11.04 -1.55 -15.37
C PRO A 33 -11.49 -0.30 -14.61
N ARG A 34 -12.80 0.01 -14.60
CA ARG A 34 -13.35 1.22 -13.96
C ARG A 34 -13.20 1.25 -12.45
N SER A 35 -13.20 0.11 -11.81
CA SER A 35 -13.05 -0.03 -10.37
C SER A 35 -11.63 0.34 -9.91
N GLU A 36 -10.59 -0.12 -10.61
CA GLU A 36 -9.20 0.21 -10.27
C GLU A 36 -8.83 1.65 -10.64
N GLU A 37 -9.30 2.17 -11.77
CA GLU A 37 -9.14 3.58 -12.12
C GLU A 37 -9.75 4.51 -11.06
N SER A 38 -10.96 4.19 -10.58
CA SER A 38 -11.61 4.94 -9.50
C SER A 38 -10.80 4.88 -8.21
N ARG A 39 -10.28 3.70 -7.86
CA ARG A 39 -9.42 3.51 -6.69
C ARG A 39 -8.17 4.39 -6.78
N GLN A 40 -7.47 4.36 -7.90
CA GLN A 40 -6.28 5.18 -8.13
C GLN A 40 -6.59 6.68 -8.13
N SER A 41 -7.72 7.09 -8.68
CA SER A 41 -8.18 8.48 -8.63
C SER A 41 -8.39 8.95 -7.20
N ILE A 42 -9.08 8.16 -6.36
CA ILE A 42 -9.31 8.48 -4.95
C ILE A 42 -7.98 8.61 -4.20
N LEU A 43 -7.02 7.69 -4.38
CA LEU A 43 -5.71 7.76 -3.73
C LEU A 43 -4.93 9.03 -4.11
N ARG A 44 -4.93 9.40 -5.41
CA ARG A 44 -4.28 10.64 -5.88
C ARG A 44 -4.94 11.89 -5.31
N SER A 45 -6.27 11.96 -5.33
CA SER A 45 -7.04 13.08 -4.75
C SER A 45 -6.78 13.24 -3.26
N THR A 46 -6.71 12.13 -2.53
CA THR A 46 -6.37 12.13 -1.10
C THR A 46 -5.01 12.76 -0.85
N LEU A 47 -3.97 12.36 -1.57
CA LEU A 47 -2.63 12.92 -1.41
C LEU A 47 -2.52 14.38 -1.84
N LYS A 48 -3.26 14.78 -2.87
CA LYS A 48 -3.33 16.16 -3.35
C LYS A 48 -3.93 17.06 -2.27
N LEU A 49 -5.08 16.69 -1.74
CA LEU A 49 -5.80 17.49 -0.73
C LEU A 49 -5.05 17.54 0.61
N LEU A 50 -4.45 16.43 1.04
CA LEU A 50 -3.58 16.42 2.24
C LEU A 50 -2.43 17.41 2.19
N LYS A 51 -1.96 17.79 0.99
CA LYS A 51 -0.90 18.78 0.81
C LYS A 51 -1.42 20.21 0.83
N GLN A 52 -2.68 20.42 0.48
CA GLN A 52 -3.32 21.73 0.29
C GLN A 52 -4.05 22.19 1.55
N GLU A 53 -4.72 21.29 2.23
CA GLU A 53 -5.49 21.56 3.45
C GLU A 53 -4.61 21.33 4.68
N GLY A 54 -4.91 21.90 5.82
CA GLY A 54 -4.11 21.88 7.06
C GLY A 54 -3.74 20.49 7.63
N GLY A 55 -3.77 19.45 6.81
CA GLY A 55 -3.39 18.10 7.14
C GLY A 55 -4.56 17.13 7.34
N PHE A 56 -4.33 16.04 8.07
CA PHE A 56 -5.32 14.99 8.29
C PHE A 56 -6.63 15.46 8.97
N PRO A 57 -6.62 16.38 9.98
CA PRO A 57 -7.85 16.82 10.63
C PRO A 57 -8.84 17.47 9.65
N ASP A 58 -8.35 18.32 8.77
CA ASP A 58 -9.18 19.15 7.88
C ASP A 58 -9.62 18.41 6.60
N LEU A 59 -9.01 17.26 6.32
CA LEU A 59 -9.34 16.44 5.16
C LEU A 59 -10.74 15.82 5.31
N SER A 60 -11.62 16.03 4.33
CA SER A 60 -12.95 15.43 4.31
C SER A 60 -13.11 14.38 3.20
N ILE A 61 -13.90 13.34 3.46
CA ILE A 61 -14.25 12.32 2.46
C ILE A 61 -15.05 12.94 1.31
N GLU A 62 -15.85 13.97 1.61
CA GLU A 62 -16.62 14.74 0.64
C GLU A 62 -15.71 15.44 -0.37
N ALA A 63 -14.70 16.14 0.10
CA ALA A 63 -13.75 16.82 -0.77
C ALA A 63 -12.96 15.82 -1.63
N ILE A 64 -12.53 14.69 -1.05
CA ILE A 64 -11.85 13.63 -1.78
C ILE A 64 -12.75 13.04 -2.87
N ALA A 65 -13.99 12.72 -2.56
CA ALA A 65 -14.94 12.15 -3.50
C ALA A 65 -15.25 13.11 -4.66
N ALA A 66 -15.41 14.39 -4.36
CA ALA A 66 -15.62 15.44 -5.35
C ALA A 66 -14.40 15.60 -6.28
N ASP A 67 -13.18 15.72 -5.74
CA ASP A 67 -11.96 15.86 -6.53
C ASP A 67 -11.65 14.60 -7.36
N ALA A 68 -11.97 13.41 -6.86
CA ALA A 68 -11.83 12.14 -7.57
C ALA A 68 -12.96 11.85 -8.58
N ASN A 69 -14.00 12.72 -8.63
CA ASN A 69 -15.22 12.53 -9.44
C ASN A 69 -15.91 11.18 -9.19
N VAL A 70 -16.10 10.83 -7.92
CA VAL A 70 -16.81 9.61 -7.50
C VAL A 70 -17.84 9.92 -6.40
N GLY A 71 -18.81 9.02 -6.19
CA GLY A 71 -19.70 9.11 -5.03
C GLY A 71 -19.01 8.70 -3.73
N LYS A 72 -19.41 9.27 -2.57
CA LYS A 72 -18.91 8.87 -1.23
C LYS A 72 -19.05 7.37 -0.97
N THR A 73 -20.13 6.74 -1.41
CA THR A 73 -20.34 5.29 -1.29
C THR A 73 -19.27 4.48 -2.00
N THR A 74 -18.70 5.02 -3.10
CA THR A 74 -17.57 4.40 -3.79
C THR A 74 -16.32 4.47 -2.94
N VAL A 75 -16.05 5.58 -2.24
CA VAL A 75 -14.93 5.71 -1.32
C VAL A 75 -15.08 4.71 -0.16
N TYR A 76 -16.22 4.72 0.53
CA TYR A 76 -16.47 3.84 1.68
C TYR A 76 -16.48 2.35 1.35
N ARG A 77 -16.76 1.97 0.10
CA ARG A 77 -16.66 0.59 -0.36
C ARG A 77 -15.21 0.06 -0.32
N TRP A 78 -14.22 0.94 -0.55
CA TRP A 78 -12.80 0.58 -0.52
C TRP A 78 -12.16 0.80 0.85
N TRP A 79 -12.53 1.90 1.49
CA TRP A 79 -11.95 2.31 2.77
C TRP A 79 -13.06 2.65 3.75
N PRO A 80 -13.26 1.83 4.79
CA PRO A 80 -14.31 2.08 5.77
C PRO A 80 -14.08 3.37 6.56
N THR A 81 -12.82 3.83 6.65
CA THR A 81 -12.46 5.02 7.42
C THR A 81 -11.53 5.95 6.64
N LYS A 82 -11.54 7.24 7.01
CA LYS A 82 -10.62 8.25 6.49
C LYS A 82 -9.15 7.87 6.78
N ALA A 83 -8.89 7.32 7.96
CA ALA A 83 -7.57 6.86 8.38
C ALA A 83 -7.01 5.77 7.43
N ALA A 84 -7.83 4.76 7.14
CA ALA A 84 -7.48 3.70 6.21
C ALA A 84 -7.16 4.22 4.81
N LEU A 85 -7.96 5.16 4.30
CA LEU A 85 -7.74 5.79 3.00
C LEU A 85 -6.41 6.55 2.94
N VAL A 86 -6.14 7.37 3.95
CA VAL A 86 -4.90 8.19 3.98
C VAL A 86 -3.66 7.32 4.12
N ALA A 87 -3.70 6.29 4.96
CA ALA A 87 -2.60 5.33 5.10
C ALA A 87 -2.32 4.58 3.80
N ASP A 88 -3.37 4.12 3.08
CA ASP A 88 -3.23 3.47 1.78
C ASP A 88 -2.73 4.44 0.70
N ALA A 89 -3.23 5.67 0.67
CA ALA A 89 -2.78 6.68 -0.29
C ALA A 89 -1.28 6.96 -0.13
N PHE A 90 -0.82 7.12 1.12
CA PHE A 90 0.60 7.28 1.40
C PHE A 90 1.39 6.01 0.98
N SER A 91 0.96 4.83 1.40
CA SER A 91 1.65 3.56 1.10
C SER A 91 1.82 3.36 -0.41
N ALA A 92 0.74 3.54 -1.18
CA ALA A 92 0.76 3.43 -2.64
C ALA A 92 1.71 4.45 -3.30
N SER A 93 1.78 5.67 -2.77
CA SER A 93 2.66 6.72 -3.33
C SER A 93 4.15 6.45 -3.13
N ALA A 94 4.50 5.64 -2.15
CA ALA A 94 5.88 5.33 -1.78
C ALA A 94 6.30 3.91 -2.19
N GLU A 95 5.39 3.11 -2.72
CA GLU A 95 5.59 1.68 -2.96
C GLU A 95 6.80 1.39 -3.85
N GLN A 96 6.87 2.04 -5.01
CA GLN A 96 7.97 1.85 -5.95
C GLN A 96 9.33 2.26 -5.36
N GLU A 97 9.38 3.39 -4.65
CA GLU A 97 10.61 3.94 -4.11
C GLU A 97 11.13 3.14 -2.93
N LEU A 98 10.22 2.56 -2.13
CA LEU A 98 10.56 1.85 -0.91
C LEU A 98 10.69 0.32 -1.08
N GLN A 99 10.86 -0.18 -2.30
CA GLN A 99 11.13 -1.59 -2.54
C GLN A 99 12.48 -2.01 -1.92
N PHE A 100 12.52 -3.23 -1.39
CA PHE A 100 13.75 -3.79 -0.86
C PHE A 100 14.57 -4.38 -2.00
N PRO A 101 15.85 -4.01 -2.14
CA PRO A 101 16.75 -4.64 -3.10
C PRO A 101 17.18 -6.03 -2.63
N ASP A 102 17.77 -6.79 -3.54
CA ASP A 102 18.44 -8.05 -3.25
C ASP A 102 19.76 -8.06 -4.02
N THR A 103 20.77 -7.43 -3.41
CA THR A 103 22.10 -7.23 -4.03
C THR A 103 23.07 -8.36 -3.70
N GLY A 104 22.66 -9.30 -2.85
CA GLY A 104 23.55 -10.33 -2.31
C GLY A 104 24.26 -9.93 -1.02
N SER A 105 23.99 -8.74 -0.48
CA SER A 105 24.54 -8.28 0.81
C SER A 105 23.46 -7.63 1.66
N VAL A 106 23.25 -8.13 2.87
CA VAL A 106 22.25 -7.60 3.80
C VAL A 106 22.55 -6.14 4.18
N GLN A 107 23.83 -5.81 4.37
CA GLN A 107 24.23 -4.44 4.69
C GLN A 107 23.88 -3.48 3.55
N THR A 108 24.20 -3.84 2.31
CA THR A 108 23.89 -3.04 1.12
C THR A 108 22.38 -2.89 0.94
N ASP A 109 21.62 -3.98 1.07
CA ASP A 109 20.18 -4.00 0.92
C ASP A 109 19.49 -3.08 1.93
N MET A 110 19.87 -3.18 3.21
CA MET A 110 19.31 -2.36 4.28
C MET A 110 19.71 -0.89 4.12
N SER A 111 20.98 -0.59 3.84
CA SER A 111 21.45 0.78 3.61
C SER A 111 20.68 1.45 2.45
N LEU A 112 20.57 0.80 1.31
CA LEU A 112 19.83 1.33 0.16
C LEU A 112 18.36 1.59 0.47
N GLN A 113 17.71 0.66 1.17
CA GLN A 113 16.32 0.82 1.55
C GLN A 113 16.12 1.96 2.55
N MET A 114 16.98 2.06 3.56
CA MET A 114 16.90 3.13 4.56
C MET A 114 17.19 4.52 3.96
N ARG A 115 18.15 4.64 3.03
CA ARG A 115 18.36 5.87 2.25
C ARG A 115 17.09 6.28 1.47
N ARG A 116 16.39 5.30 0.83
CA ARG A 116 15.12 5.55 0.14
C ARG A 116 14.04 6.05 1.11
N LEU A 117 13.95 5.45 2.30
CA LEU A 117 13.02 5.89 3.35
C LEU A 117 13.31 7.33 3.79
N ILE A 118 14.58 7.67 4.01
CA ILE A 118 15.02 9.04 4.36
C ILE A 118 14.62 10.03 3.26
N ARG A 119 14.80 9.71 1.98
CA ARG A 119 14.33 10.56 0.88
C ARG A 119 12.82 10.79 0.91
N VAL A 120 12.03 9.74 1.15
CA VAL A 120 10.57 9.86 1.31
C VAL A 120 10.23 10.76 2.49
N PHE A 121 10.90 10.59 3.64
CA PHE A 121 10.64 11.41 4.83
C PHE A 121 11.05 12.88 4.66
N ARG A 122 12.07 13.17 3.88
CA ARG A 122 12.48 14.54 3.52
C ARG A 122 11.59 15.20 2.48
N SER A 123 10.78 14.44 1.76
CA SER A 123 9.85 14.95 0.76
C SER A 123 8.54 15.46 1.38
N ASN A 124 7.66 16.03 0.56
CA ASN A 124 6.31 16.40 1.00
C ASN A 124 5.49 15.20 1.53
N ARG A 125 5.82 13.97 1.13
CA ARG A 125 5.19 12.75 1.68
C ARG A 125 5.54 12.55 3.16
N GLY A 126 6.73 12.96 3.59
CA GLY A 126 7.10 12.94 5.01
C GLY A 126 6.16 13.76 5.88
N LYS A 127 5.65 14.90 5.41
CA LYS A 127 4.64 15.68 6.16
C LYS A 127 3.38 14.85 6.44
N VAL A 128 2.96 14.03 5.49
CA VAL A 128 1.80 13.11 5.67
C VAL A 128 2.10 12.08 6.75
N VAL A 129 3.28 11.45 6.72
CA VAL A 129 3.70 10.48 7.76
C VAL A 129 3.75 11.14 9.12
N ALA A 130 4.37 12.32 9.24
CA ALA A 130 4.44 13.05 10.50
C ALA A 130 3.04 13.36 11.04
N ALA A 131 2.10 13.79 10.19
CA ALA A 131 0.71 14.06 10.58
C ALA A 131 -0.03 12.77 11.02
N LEU A 132 0.16 11.66 10.32
CA LEU A 132 -0.41 10.36 10.70
C LEU A 132 0.12 9.89 12.07
N LEU A 133 1.42 9.99 12.30
CA LEU A 133 2.04 9.59 13.56
C LEU A 133 1.65 10.51 14.71
N ALA A 134 1.61 11.82 14.49
CA ALA A 134 1.19 12.78 15.50
C ALA A 134 -0.30 12.60 15.88
N GLY A 135 -1.19 12.52 14.88
CA GLY A 135 -2.63 12.27 15.12
C GLY A 135 -2.88 10.91 15.77
N GLY A 136 -2.11 9.90 15.38
CA GLY A 136 -2.22 8.54 15.91
C GLY A 136 -1.87 8.40 17.39
N GLN A 137 -1.25 9.41 18.02
CA GLN A 137 -1.01 9.39 19.48
C GLN A 137 -2.31 9.56 20.27
N SER A 138 -3.32 10.20 19.69
CA SER A 138 -4.62 10.44 20.32
C SER A 138 -5.77 9.68 19.62
N ASP A 139 -5.52 9.10 18.46
CA ASP A 139 -6.49 8.36 17.64
C ASP A 139 -6.00 6.92 17.41
N PRO A 140 -6.49 5.94 18.19
CA PRO A 140 -6.11 4.53 18.04
C PRO A 140 -6.41 3.94 16.66
N GLU A 141 -7.47 4.41 15.97
CA GLU A 141 -7.83 3.93 14.65
C GLU A 141 -6.80 4.41 13.60
N LEU A 142 -6.34 5.64 13.74
CA LEU A 142 -5.36 6.23 12.83
C LEU A 142 -4.00 5.53 12.93
N ILE A 143 -3.51 5.28 14.14
CA ILE A 143 -2.22 4.60 14.31
C ILE A 143 -2.31 3.14 13.87
N GLU A 144 -3.45 2.48 14.10
CA GLU A 144 -3.65 1.11 13.62
C GLU A 144 -3.68 1.05 12.09
N ALA A 145 -4.38 1.95 11.42
CA ALA A 145 -4.38 2.04 9.97
C ALA A 145 -2.97 2.28 9.40
N PHE A 146 -2.15 3.10 10.05
CA PHE A 146 -0.76 3.31 9.65
C PHE A 146 0.07 2.03 9.82
N ARG A 147 -0.07 1.34 10.95
CA ARG A 147 0.64 0.08 11.22
C ARG A 147 0.29 -0.99 10.19
N GLU A 148 -1.00 -1.25 9.99
CA GLU A 148 -1.50 -2.29 9.10
C GLU A 148 -1.13 -2.05 7.62
N ARG A 149 -1.24 -0.81 7.16
CA ARG A 149 -1.16 -0.48 5.73
C ARG A 149 0.21 -0.01 5.27
N PHE A 150 1.05 0.45 6.19
CA PHE A 150 2.38 0.92 5.86
C PHE A 150 3.48 0.21 6.65
N LEU A 151 3.41 0.20 8.00
CA LEU A 151 4.53 -0.24 8.84
C LEU A 151 4.75 -1.76 8.73
N TRP A 152 3.72 -2.58 9.01
CA TRP A 152 3.86 -4.03 9.05
C TRP A 152 4.26 -4.66 7.71
N PRO A 153 3.69 -4.28 6.56
CA PRO A 153 4.15 -4.78 5.27
C PRO A 153 5.63 -4.52 5.01
N ARG A 154 6.14 -3.33 5.40
CA ARG A 154 7.55 -2.98 5.21
C ARG A 154 8.46 -3.65 6.22
N ARG A 155 8.03 -3.72 7.49
CA ARG A 155 8.76 -4.47 8.51
C ARG A 155 8.93 -5.93 8.11
N ARG A 156 7.88 -6.54 7.52
CA ARG A 156 7.95 -7.90 6.98
C ARG A 156 9.00 -8.03 5.86
N GLN A 157 9.06 -7.09 4.93
CA GLN A 157 10.06 -7.11 3.86
C GLN A 157 11.50 -6.96 4.43
N ALA A 158 11.69 -6.06 5.38
CA ALA A 158 12.95 -5.88 6.08
C ALA A 158 13.36 -7.17 6.82
N TYR A 159 12.43 -7.80 7.53
CA TYR A 159 12.64 -9.09 8.20
C TYR A 159 13.11 -10.17 7.21
N LEU A 160 12.47 -10.29 6.06
CA LEU A 160 12.86 -11.25 5.01
C LEU A 160 14.26 -10.94 4.46
N THR A 161 14.64 -9.65 4.37
CA THR A 161 15.98 -9.24 3.95
C THR A 161 17.03 -9.67 4.96
N LEU A 162 16.81 -9.44 6.27
CA LEU A 162 17.69 -9.91 7.33
C LEU A 162 17.76 -11.44 7.36
N LYS A 163 16.66 -12.13 7.16
CA LYS A 163 16.62 -13.60 7.11
C LYS A 163 17.49 -14.15 5.97
N ARG A 164 17.45 -13.54 4.77
CA ARG A 164 18.38 -13.89 3.70
C ARG A 164 19.85 -13.68 4.11
N GLY A 165 20.14 -12.65 4.91
CA GLY A 165 21.46 -12.41 5.47
C GLY A 165 21.92 -13.53 6.39
N ILE A 166 21.03 -14.09 7.23
CA ILE A 166 21.33 -15.29 8.03
C ILE A 166 21.59 -16.49 7.13
N GLU A 167 20.74 -16.72 6.13
CA GLU A 167 20.89 -17.85 5.19
C GLU A 167 22.20 -17.80 4.39
N ARG A 168 22.76 -16.62 4.16
CA ARG A 168 24.06 -16.41 3.51
C ARG A 168 25.24 -16.39 4.48
N GLY A 169 25.00 -16.51 5.79
CA GLY A 169 26.04 -16.45 6.82
C GLY A 169 26.58 -15.04 7.09
N GLU A 170 25.87 -13.99 6.66
CA GLU A 170 26.24 -12.60 6.93
C GLU A 170 25.83 -12.15 8.35
N LEU A 171 24.82 -12.82 8.94
CA LEU A 171 24.32 -12.58 10.30
C LEU A 171 24.31 -13.88 11.09
N PRO A 172 24.52 -13.84 12.42
CA PRO A 172 24.38 -15.02 13.28
C PRO A 172 22.98 -15.63 13.21
N PRO A 173 22.86 -16.96 13.26
CA PRO A 173 21.56 -17.65 13.14
C PRO A 173 20.61 -17.39 14.31
N ASP A 174 21.12 -17.00 15.45
CA ASP A 174 20.41 -16.68 16.69
C ASP A 174 20.08 -15.18 16.84
N SER A 175 20.25 -14.39 15.77
CA SER A 175 19.98 -12.95 15.77
C SER A 175 18.52 -12.64 16.07
N ASP A 176 18.28 -11.73 17.03
CA ASP A 176 16.95 -11.14 17.25
C ASP A 176 16.64 -10.11 16.14
N LEU A 177 15.92 -10.57 15.11
CA LEU A 177 15.62 -9.76 13.94
C LEU A 177 14.71 -8.58 14.26
N ASP A 178 13.82 -8.69 15.24
CA ASP A 178 12.93 -7.61 15.64
C ASP A 178 13.71 -6.50 16.34
N LEU A 179 14.65 -6.84 17.23
CA LEU A 179 15.54 -5.89 17.87
C LEU A 179 16.46 -5.21 16.86
N ILE A 180 17.01 -5.95 15.90
CA ILE A 180 17.85 -5.38 14.83
C ILE A 180 17.04 -4.36 14.03
N LEU A 181 15.80 -4.67 13.65
CA LEU A 181 14.95 -3.74 12.92
C LEU A 181 14.64 -2.48 13.73
N ASP A 182 14.39 -2.61 15.03
CA ASP A 182 14.16 -1.46 15.90
C ASP A 182 15.42 -0.58 16.01
N CYS A 183 16.61 -1.17 16.11
CA CYS A 183 17.88 -0.45 16.10
C CYS A 183 18.16 0.26 14.76
N LEU A 184 17.81 -0.37 13.63
CA LEU A 184 18.01 0.22 12.30
C LEU A 184 17.05 1.39 12.02
N TYR A 185 15.77 1.25 12.32
CA TYR A 185 14.76 2.24 11.95
C TYR A 185 14.48 3.27 13.04
N GLY A 186 14.64 2.93 14.31
CA GLY A 186 14.36 3.81 15.44
C GLY A 186 15.05 5.18 15.34
N PRO A 187 16.39 5.24 15.09
CA PRO A 187 17.10 6.52 14.95
C PRO A 187 16.57 7.39 13.80
N ILE A 188 16.15 6.78 12.68
CA ILE A 188 15.56 7.51 11.54
C ILE A 188 14.24 8.18 11.96
N TYR A 189 13.34 7.41 12.61
CA TYR A 189 12.08 7.98 13.11
C TYR A 189 12.31 9.04 14.18
N MET A 190 13.31 8.87 15.05
CA MET A 190 13.65 9.88 16.05
C MET A 190 14.09 11.18 15.40
N ARG A 191 15.06 11.18 14.48
CA ARG A 191 15.48 12.39 13.76
C ARG A 191 14.35 12.99 12.93
N PHE A 192 13.54 12.15 12.31
CA PHE A 192 12.41 12.60 11.50
C PHE A 192 11.35 13.34 12.33
N LEU A 193 10.97 12.81 13.49
CA LEU A 193 9.89 13.36 14.32
C LEU A 193 10.36 14.49 15.23
N ILE A 194 11.53 14.33 15.89
CA ILE A 194 12.06 15.30 16.86
C ILE A 194 12.84 16.41 16.17
N ARG A 195 13.43 16.16 14.98
CA ARG A 195 14.18 17.14 14.18
C ARG A 195 15.34 17.77 14.91
N HIS A 196 15.96 17.05 15.84
CA HIS A 196 17.09 17.53 16.65
C HIS A 196 18.41 17.55 15.89
N ASP A 197 18.49 16.84 14.74
CA ASP A 197 19.68 16.76 13.90
C ASP A 197 19.30 16.47 12.45
N LYS A 198 20.26 16.55 11.53
CA LYS A 198 20.09 16.30 10.11
C LYS A 198 19.66 14.87 9.85
N LEU A 199 18.69 14.70 8.96
CA LEU A 199 18.27 13.40 8.45
C LEU A 199 18.69 13.34 6.98
N ASP A 200 19.91 12.90 6.70
CA ASP A 200 20.44 12.68 5.35
C ASP A 200 20.72 11.20 5.06
N GLU A 201 21.09 10.91 3.83
CA GLU A 201 21.25 9.53 3.38
C GLU A 201 22.50 8.86 3.99
N SER A 202 23.53 9.63 4.35
CA SER A 202 24.72 9.09 5.01
C SER A 202 24.41 8.51 6.39
N PHE A 203 23.41 9.07 7.07
CA PHE A 203 22.95 8.57 8.35
C PHE A 203 22.42 7.12 8.27
N ALA A 204 21.83 6.72 7.14
CA ALA A 204 21.44 5.33 6.93
C ALA A 204 22.64 4.39 6.94
N ASP A 205 23.75 4.81 6.31
CA ASP A 205 24.98 4.01 6.26
C ASP A 205 25.63 3.91 7.64
N GLU A 206 25.69 5.02 8.36
CA GLU A 206 26.22 5.07 9.73
C GLU A 206 25.47 4.12 10.66
N ILE A 207 24.12 4.08 10.58
CA ILE A 207 23.30 3.15 11.36
C ILE A 207 23.57 1.70 10.94
N CYS A 208 23.59 1.42 9.62
CA CYS A 208 23.85 0.07 9.12
C CYS A 208 25.25 -0.41 9.55
N ASP A 209 26.24 0.45 9.46
CA ASP A 209 27.59 0.13 9.92
C ASP A 209 27.64 -0.18 11.42
N LEU A 210 26.98 0.64 12.22
CA LEU A 210 26.94 0.46 13.67
C LEU A 210 26.24 -0.83 14.09
N VAL A 211 25.11 -1.16 13.43
CA VAL A 211 24.26 -2.29 13.84
C VAL A 211 24.69 -3.61 13.20
N LEU A 212 25.07 -3.61 11.92
CA LEU A 212 25.25 -4.85 11.16
C LEU A 212 26.73 -5.32 11.12
N LYS A 213 27.72 -4.42 11.18
CA LYS A 213 29.14 -4.84 11.12
C LYS A 213 29.57 -5.70 12.31
N ASP A 214 29.13 -5.34 13.51
CA ASP A 214 29.44 -6.11 14.71
C ASP A 214 28.79 -7.50 14.68
N LEU A 215 27.60 -7.60 14.12
CA LEU A 215 26.90 -8.87 13.93
C LEU A 215 27.61 -9.75 12.89
N ALA A 216 28.05 -9.17 11.77
CA ALA A 216 28.80 -9.90 10.73
C ALA A 216 30.11 -10.49 11.29
N THR A 217 30.81 -9.76 12.16
CA THR A 217 32.03 -10.25 12.81
C THR A 217 31.75 -11.44 13.73
N LYS A 218 30.60 -11.51 14.37
CA LYS A 218 30.18 -12.64 15.21
C LYS A 218 29.76 -13.85 14.39
N ALA A 219 29.18 -13.67 13.21
CA ALA A 219 28.78 -14.74 12.30
C ALA A 219 30.00 -15.50 11.73
N SER A 220 31.17 -14.82 11.66
CA SER A 220 32.44 -15.39 11.12
C SER A 220 33.28 -16.16 12.13
N ARG A 221 32.81 -16.25 13.39
CA ARG A 221 33.48 -16.98 14.48
C ARG A 221 32.77 -18.28 14.78
#